data_4a7465fdffe8565bb76e5ae81e04f373
#
_entry.id   4a7465fdffe8565bb76e5ae81e04f373
#
_cell.length_a   1.000
_cell.length_b   1.000
_cell.length_c   1.000
_cell.angle_alpha   90.00
_cell.angle_beta   90.00
_cell.angle_gamma   90.00
#
_symmetry.space_group_name_H-M   'P 1'
#
loop_
_entity.id
_entity.type
_entity.pdbx_description
1 polymer ?
#
loop_
_entity_poly.entity_id
_entity_poly.type
_entity_poly.pdbx_seq_one_letter_code
_entity_poly.pdbx_strand_id
1 'polypeptide(L)'
;MKQEIPYSSAQLLYYAWQLSRNRGGADDDKLTGVLSEARVDLNPHQVMAALFAFQSPFSKGVILADEVGLGKTIEAGIVISQFWAERKRRILIVAPATLRRQWSMELEEKFFLDSFILEKKKGISLDHLSDGKQIYICSYQFASRQAEILSRTHWDLVVYDEAHKLRNVYKSTPSMASRLKSAFSDSHKLLLTATPLQNNIEELYGLVSIIFYLCIRGKFSIEVQKSEGVSGLIIYT
;
A
#
# COMPACT_ATOMS: atom_id res chain seq x y z
N MET A 1 -5.62 30.14 -0.14
CA MET A 1 -6.31 30.05 -1.44
C MET A 1 -6.41 28.59 -1.77
N LYS A 2 -7.62 28.00 -1.70
CA LYS A 2 -7.83 26.64 -2.19
C LYS A 2 -7.75 26.72 -3.71
N GLN A 3 -6.80 26.05 -4.33
CA GLN A 3 -6.84 25.83 -5.78
C GLN A 3 -8.04 24.93 -6.07
N GLU A 4 -9.04 25.46 -6.71
CA GLU A 4 -10.15 24.68 -7.25
C GLU A 4 -9.59 23.78 -8.35
N ILE A 5 -9.77 22.50 -8.18
CA ILE A 5 -9.35 21.50 -9.17
C ILE A 5 -10.35 21.62 -10.33
N PRO A 6 -9.90 21.84 -11.56
CA PRO A 6 -10.77 22.21 -12.68
C PRO A 6 -11.57 21.03 -13.27
N TYR A 7 -11.59 19.86 -12.60
CA TYR A 7 -12.21 18.66 -13.14
C TYR A 7 -13.41 18.21 -12.32
N SER A 8 -14.53 17.98 -12.99
CA SER A 8 -15.71 17.36 -12.38
C SER A 8 -15.48 15.85 -12.17
N SER A 9 -16.24 15.23 -11.26
CA SER A 9 -16.20 13.78 -11.03
C SER A 9 -16.41 12.98 -12.33
N ALA A 10 -17.22 13.49 -13.26
CA ALA A 10 -17.42 12.89 -14.58
C ALA A 10 -16.18 12.98 -15.47
N GLN A 11 -15.42 14.08 -15.40
CA GLN A 11 -14.15 14.21 -16.12
C GLN A 11 -13.07 13.30 -15.54
N LEU A 12 -13.05 13.11 -14.22
CA LEU A 12 -12.15 12.17 -13.55
C LEU A 12 -12.43 10.73 -13.96
N LEU A 13 -13.71 10.35 -14.01
CA LEU A 13 -14.14 9.05 -14.52
C LEU A 13 -13.78 8.86 -16.00
N TYR A 14 -13.93 9.91 -16.82
CA TYR A 14 -13.55 9.88 -18.22
C TYR A 14 -12.03 9.71 -18.42
N TYR A 15 -11.20 10.41 -17.63
CA TYR A 15 -9.75 10.24 -17.70
C TYR A 15 -9.30 8.87 -17.17
N ALA A 16 -9.91 8.38 -16.09
CA ALA A 16 -9.67 7.01 -15.63
C ALA A 16 -10.02 6.00 -16.73
N TRP A 17 -11.19 6.17 -17.39
CA TRP A 17 -11.60 5.34 -18.52
C TRP A 17 -10.67 5.47 -19.74
N GLN A 18 -10.19 6.67 -20.08
CA GLN A 18 -9.23 6.86 -21.17
C GLN A 18 -7.87 6.20 -20.89
N LEU A 19 -7.38 6.28 -19.66
CA LEU A 19 -6.13 5.64 -19.25
C LEU A 19 -6.25 4.11 -19.27
N SER A 20 -7.42 3.60 -18.94
CA SER A 20 -7.70 2.17 -18.97
C SER A 20 -7.83 1.63 -20.39
N ARG A 21 -8.29 2.42 -21.35
CA ARG A 21 -8.56 2.01 -22.74
C ARG A 21 -7.32 1.58 -23.54
N ASN A 22 -6.13 1.93 -23.10
CA ASN A 22 -4.89 1.60 -23.82
C ASN A 22 -4.30 0.22 -23.49
N ARG A 23 -4.95 -0.58 -22.62
CA ARG A 23 -4.48 -1.92 -22.23
C ARG A 23 -5.65 -2.88 -22.01
N GLY A 24 -5.57 -4.07 -22.55
CA GLY A 24 -6.49 -5.19 -22.59
C GLY A 24 -7.68 -5.24 -21.62
N GLY A 25 -8.85 -5.25 -22.18
CA GLY A 25 -10.17 -4.95 -21.63
C GLY A 25 -10.78 -5.87 -20.56
N ALA A 26 -10.02 -6.55 -19.71
CA ALA A 26 -10.59 -7.39 -18.65
C ALA A 26 -10.39 -6.80 -17.22
N ASP A 27 -9.38 -5.96 -17.02
CA ASP A 27 -9.07 -5.39 -15.71
C ASP A 27 -9.68 -3.98 -15.49
N ASP A 28 -10.07 -3.32 -16.56
CA ASP A 28 -10.52 -1.92 -16.56
C ASP A 28 -11.91 -1.73 -15.95
N ASP A 29 -12.82 -2.66 -16.18
CA ASP A 29 -14.18 -2.60 -15.63
C ASP A 29 -14.22 -2.70 -14.10
N LYS A 30 -13.24 -3.39 -13.52
CA LYS A 30 -13.16 -3.64 -12.07
C LYS A 30 -12.80 -2.39 -11.28
N LEU A 31 -11.79 -1.64 -11.74
CA LEU A 31 -11.37 -0.41 -11.07
C LEU A 31 -12.46 0.67 -11.14
N THR A 32 -13.17 0.74 -12.27
CA THR A 32 -14.29 1.68 -12.46
C THR A 32 -15.40 1.44 -11.42
N GLY A 33 -15.72 0.18 -11.13
CA GLY A 33 -16.67 -0.19 -10.08
C GLY A 33 -16.22 0.29 -8.70
N VAL A 34 -14.98 0.03 -8.33
CA VAL A 34 -14.40 0.44 -7.03
C VAL A 34 -14.41 1.97 -6.86
N LEU A 35 -14.04 2.71 -7.92
CA LEU A 35 -14.01 4.17 -7.89
C LEU A 35 -15.41 4.79 -7.79
N SER A 36 -16.44 4.14 -8.38
CA SER A 36 -17.82 4.63 -8.33
C SER A 36 -18.49 4.38 -6.98
N GLU A 37 -18.08 3.37 -6.24
CA GLU A 37 -18.62 3.01 -4.93
C GLU A 37 -17.97 3.79 -3.78
N ALA A 38 -16.75 4.29 -3.97
CA ALA A 38 -16.05 5.04 -2.93
C ALA A 38 -16.71 6.39 -2.64
N ARG A 39 -16.98 6.66 -1.36
CA ARG A 39 -17.50 7.97 -0.89
C ARG A 39 -16.37 8.98 -0.69
N VAL A 40 -15.59 9.23 -1.73
CA VAL A 40 -14.44 10.14 -1.66
C VAL A 40 -14.43 11.02 -2.91
N ASP A 41 -14.15 12.30 -2.72
CA ASP A 41 -13.74 13.17 -3.81
C ASP A 41 -12.33 12.76 -4.26
N LEU A 42 -12.28 11.95 -5.32
CA LEU A 42 -11.03 11.41 -5.84
C LEU A 42 -10.29 12.46 -6.65
N ASN A 43 -9.05 12.67 -6.31
CA ASN A 43 -8.16 13.49 -7.12
C ASN A 43 -7.48 12.65 -8.22
N PRO A 44 -7.20 13.23 -9.41
CA PRO A 44 -6.58 12.51 -10.52
C PRO A 44 -5.28 11.81 -10.14
N HIS A 45 -4.44 12.44 -9.32
CA HIS A 45 -3.17 11.87 -8.87
C HIS A 45 -3.37 10.61 -8.03
N GLN A 46 -4.40 10.56 -7.17
CA GLN A 46 -4.70 9.39 -6.33
C GLN A 46 -5.11 8.18 -7.17
N VAL A 47 -5.92 8.43 -8.20
CA VAL A 47 -6.33 7.38 -9.15
C VAL A 47 -5.11 6.90 -9.95
N MET A 48 -4.24 7.82 -10.39
CA MET A 48 -3.02 7.45 -11.12
C MET A 48 -2.04 6.67 -10.25
N ALA A 49 -1.86 7.04 -8.98
CA ALA A 49 -1.03 6.29 -8.04
C ALA A 49 -1.55 4.86 -7.83
N ALA A 50 -2.87 4.70 -7.67
CA ALA A 50 -3.50 3.40 -7.55
C ALA A 50 -3.38 2.56 -8.83
N LEU A 51 -3.65 3.15 -10.01
CA LEU A 51 -3.47 2.48 -11.30
C LEU A 51 -2.02 1.99 -11.46
N PHE A 52 -1.06 2.83 -11.10
CA PHE A 52 0.34 2.47 -11.13
C PHE A 52 0.63 1.26 -10.23
N ALA A 53 0.06 1.21 -9.03
CA ALA A 53 0.23 0.09 -8.12
C ALA A 53 -0.27 -1.25 -8.71
N PHE A 54 -1.24 -1.21 -9.62
CA PHE A 54 -1.74 -2.41 -10.31
C PHE A 54 -0.94 -2.78 -11.55
N GLN A 55 -0.32 -1.81 -12.22
CA GLN A 55 0.29 -2.00 -13.54
C GLN A 55 1.71 -2.52 -13.49
N SER A 56 2.32 -2.70 -12.33
CA SER A 56 3.67 -3.23 -12.21
C SER A 56 3.67 -4.77 -12.31
N PRO A 57 3.81 -5.36 -13.51
CA PRO A 57 3.68 -6.81 -13.72
C PRO A 57 4.85 -7.61 -13.13
N PHE A 58 5.95 -6.94 -12.80
CA PHE A 58 7.19 -7.59 -12.38
C PHE A 58 7.53 -7.37 -10.90
N SER A 59 6.79 -6.54 -10.18
CA SER A 59 7.11 -6.22 -8.79
C SER A 59 6.14 -6.89 -7.83
N LYS A 60 6.68 -7.44 -6.75
CA LYS A 60 5.88 -7.87 -5.59
C LYS A 60 5.42 -6.69 -4.73
N GLY A 61 5.42 -5.48 -5.26
CA GLY A 61 4.95 -4.31 -4.52
C GLY A 61 5.35 -2.96 -5.12
N VAL A 62 4.91 -1.88 -4.46
CA VAL A 62 5.08 -0.50 -4.88
C VAL A 62 5.35 0.41 -3.68
N ILE A 63 6.04 1.52 -3.90
CA ILE A 63 6.22 2.61 -2.94
C ILE A 63 5.44 3.80 -3.44
N LEU A 64 4.45 4.26 -2.66
CA LEU A 64 3.75 5.51 -2.88
C LEU A 64 4.38 6.57 -1.96
N ALA A 65 4.99 7.58 -2.56
CA ALA A 65 5.84 8.53 -1.87
C ALA A 65 5.36 9.97 -2.07
N ASP A 66 4.11 10.22 -1.71
CA ASP A 66 3.50 11.53 -1.79
C ASP A 66 3.70 12.35 -0.50
N GLU A 67 3.60 13.68 -0.61
CA GLU A 67 3.70 14.59 0.52
C GLU A 67 2.63 14.31 1.59
N VAL A 68 2.90 14.78 2.80
CA VAL A 68 1.94 14.69 3.91
C VAL A 68 0.66 15.45 3.57
N GLY A 69 -0.50 14.80 3.75
CA GLY A 69 -1.80 15.43 3.54
C GLY A 69 -2.39 15.28 2.13
N LEU A 70 -1.67 14.70 1.17
CA LEU A 70 -2.18 14.45 -0.19
C LEU A 70 -3.12 13.23 -0.31
N GLY A 71 -3.39 12.55 0.80
CA GLY A 71 -4.39 11.47 0.82
C GLY A 71 -3.84 10.07 0.54
N LYS A 72 -2.61 9.76 0.97
CA LYS A 72 -2.02 8.40 0.85
C LYS A 72 -2.93 7.28 1.36
N THR A 73 -3.72 7.54 2.39
CA THR A 73 -4.73 6.59 2.88
C THR A 73 -5.81 6.31 1.84
N ILE A 74 -6.17 7.33 1.04
CA ILE A 74 -7.15 7.18 -0.04
C ILE A 74 -6.55 6.36 -1.18
N GLU A 75 -5.33 6.65 -1.60
CA GLU A 75 -4.60 5.87 -2.61
C GLU A 75 -4.51 4.39 -2.21
N ALA A 76 -4.08 4.14 -0.98
CA ALA A 76 -4.03 2.80 -0.43
C ALA A 76 -5.41 2.16 -0.31
N GLY A 77 -6.43 2.93 0.06
CA GLY A 77 -7.83 2.48 0.13
C GLY A 77 -8.34 2.00 -1.23
N ILE A 78 -8.03 2.71 -2.31
CA ILE A 78 -8.36 2.30 -3.68
C ILE A 78 -7.66 0.96 -4.02
N VAL A 79 -6.36 0.84 -3.70
CA VAL A 79 -5.61 -0.40 -3.93
C VAL A 79 -6.20 -1.55 -3.13
N ILE A 80 -6.49 -1.35 -1.84
CA ILE A 80 -7.11 -2.36 -0.97
C ILE A 80 -8.48 -2.78 -1.52
N SER A 81 -9.31 -1.83 -1.94
CA SER A 81 -10.65 -2.09 -2.49
C SER A 81 -10.57 -2.93 -3.76
N GLN A 82 -9.59 -2.66 -4.63
CA GLN A 82 -9.37 -3.45 -5.83
C GLN A 82 -8.94 -4.89 -5.49
N PHE A 83 -7.97 -5.08 -4.58
CA PHE A 83 -7.60 -6.42 -4.11
C PHE A 83 -8.81 -7.15 -3.53
N TRP A 84 -9.64 -6.45 -2.76
CA TRP A 84 -10.88 -6.99 -2.19
C TRP A 84 -11.88 -7.42 -3.26
N ALA A 85 -12.07 -6.61 -4.29
CA ALA A 85 -12.95 -6.91 -5.44
C ALA A 85 -12.45 -8.13 -6.23
N GLU A 86 -11.13 -8.30 -6.34
CA GLU A 86 -10.48 -9.46 -6.95
C GLU A 86 -10.51 -10.72 -6.07
N ARG A 87 -11.20 -10.68 -4.94
CA ARG A 87 -11.25 -11.78 -3.96
C ARG A 87 -9.92 -12.10 -3.26
N LYS A 88 -8.94 -11.25 -3.38
CA LYS A 88 -7.69 -11.24 -2.62
C LYS A 88 -7.93 -10.55 -1.29
N ARG A 89 -8.46 -11.28 -0.31
CA ARG A 89 -9.07 -10.69 0.89
C ARG A 89 -8.24 -10.85 2.16
N ARG A 90 -7.06 -11.45 2.09
CA ARG A 90 -6.13 -11.53 3.22
C ARG A 90 -5.19 -10.34 3.18
N ILE A 91 -5.61 -9.24 3.81
CA ILE A 91 -4.92 -7.97 3.77
C ILE A 91 -4.44 -7.59 5.17
N LEU A 92 -3.18 -7.24 5.30
CA LEU A 92 -2.59 -6.78 6.55
C LEU A 92 -2.11 -5.33 6.40
N ILE A 93 -2.57 -4.45 7.28
CA ILE A 93 -2.10 -3.07 7.37
C ILE A 93 -1.22 -2.94 8.61
N VAL A 94 0.03 -2.56 8.39
CA VAL A 94 1.01 -2.28 9.44
C VAL A 94 1.21 -0.77 9.52
N ALA A 95 0.64 -0.15 10.55
CA ALA A 95 0.62 1.30 10.72
C ALA A 95 1.21 1.73 12.07
N PRO A 96 1.52 3.02 12.27
CA PRO A 96 1.77 3.58 13.60
C PRO A 96 0.64 3.26 14.57
N ALA A 97 0.98 2.98 15.84
CA ALA A 97 -0.01 2.59 16.84
C ALA A 97 -1.15 3.59 17.00
N THR A 98 -0.87 4.87 16.82
CA THR A 98 -1.82 5.99 16.91
C THR A 98 -2.79 6.05 15.73
N LEU A 99 -2.40 5.55 14.55
CA LEU A 99 -3.18 5.66 13.31
C LEU A 99 -4.09 4.45 13.05
N ARG A 100 -3.99 3.38 13.82
CA ARG A 100 -4.75 2.14 13.58
C ARG A 100 -6.27 2.34 13.58
N ARG A 101 -6.79 3.14 14.52
CA ARG A 101 -8.22 3.45 14.59
C ARG A 101 -8.66 4.34 13.43
N GLN A 102 -7.84 5.31 13.07
CA GLN A 102 -8.09 6.16 11.92
C GLN A 102 -8.17 5.32 10.63
N TRP A 103 -7.24 4.38 10.43
CA TRP A 103 -7.28 3.44 9.31
C TRP A 103 -8.58 2.64 9.26
N SER A 104 -9.02 2.10 10.41
CA SER A 104 -10.28 1.34 10.50
C SER A 104 -11.49 2.20 10.12
N MET A 105 -11.56 3.43 10.66
CA MET A 105 -12.65 4.35 10.36
C MET A 105 -12.65 4.77 8.89
N GLU A 106 -11.49 5.12 8.33
CA GLU A 106 -11.39 5.54 6.93
C GLU A 106 -11.75 4.42 5.95
N LEU A 107 -11.38 3.18 6.23
CA LEU A 107 -11.76 2.03 5.41
C LEU A 107 -13.28 1.81 5.43
N GLU A 108 -13.90 1.90 6.61
CA GLU A 108 -15.34 1.72 6.78
C GLU A 108 -16.13 2.86 6.14
N GLU A 109 -15.80 4.11 6.46
CA GLU A 109 -16.55 5.29 6.04
C GLU A 109 -16.43 5.59 4.54
N LYS A 110 -15.21 5.39 3.98
CA LYS A 110 -14.90 5.79 2.61
C LYS A 110 -14.98 4.65 1.59
N PHE A 111 -14.69 3.42 2.02
CA PHE A 111 -14.57 2.26 1.14
C PHE A 111 -15.51 1.10 1.50
N PHE A 112 -16.34 1.24 2.56
CA PHE A 112 -17.24 0.18 3.05
C PHE A 112 -16.53 -1.16 3.33
N LEU A 113 -15.29 -1.07 3.80
CA LEU A 113 -14.46 -2.21 4.10
C LEU A 113 -14.29 -2.36 5.62
N ASP A 114 -14.84 -3.45 6.16
CA ASP A 114 -14.65 -3.79 7.56
C ASP A 114 -13.21 -4.23 7.83
N SER A 115 -12.69 -3.84 8.98
CA SER A 115 -11.35 -4.20 9.40
C SER A 115 -11.28 -4.61 10.87
N PHE A 116 -10.27 -5.40 11.21
CA PHE A 116 -10.05 -5.89 12.57
C PHE A 116 -8.69 -5.41 13.10
N ILE A 117 -8.70 -4.69 14.23
CA ILE A 117 -7.48 -4.22 14.87
C ILE A 117 -6.90 -5.32 15.78
N LEU A 118 -5.70 -5.80 15.44
CA LEU A 118 -4.97 -6.77 16.23
C LEU A 118 -4.30 -6.11 17.43
N GLU A 119 -4.71 -6.49 18.64
CA GLU A 119 -4.20 -5.97 19.90
C GLU A 119 -3.74 -7.07 20.84
N LYS A 120 -2.86 -6.72 21.79
CA LYS A 120 -2.23 -7.66 22.73
C LYS A 120 -3.15 -8.30 23.78
N LYS A 121 -4.40 -7.88 23.88
CA LYS A 121 -5.30 -8.25 24.99
C LYS A 121 -5.79 -9.71 25.01
N LYS A 122 -5.68 -10.43 23.90
CA LYS A 122 -5.91 -11.90 23.84
C LYS A 122 -4.84 -12.46 22.91
N GLY A 123 -4.19 -13.55 23.32
CA GLY A 123 -3.26 -14.25 22.44
C GLY A 123 -3.92 -14.46 21.09
N ILE A 124 -3.22 -14.08 20.00
CA ILE A 124 -3.73 -14.35 18.67
C ILE A 124 -3.67 -15.85 18.50
N SER A 125 -4.82 -16.50 18.57
CA SER A 125 -4.94 -17.85 18.04
C SER A 125 -4.89 -17.76 16.52
N LEU A 126 -4.15 -18.65 15.88
CA LEU A 126 -4.16 -18.80 14.42
C LEU A 126 -5.58 -19.02 13.88
N ASP A 127 -6.47 -19.53 14.74
CA ASP A 127 -7.87 -19.76 14.40
C ASP A 127 -8.60 -18.46 14.01
N HIS A 128 -8.25 -17.34 14.62
CA HIS A 128 -8.80 -16.02 14.24
C HIS A 128 -8.25 -15.48 12.92
N LEU A 129 -7.09 -15.98 12.48
CA LEU A 129 -6.50 -15.64 11.16
C LEU A 129 -6.90 -16.67 10.08
N SER A 130 -7.38 -17.85 10.48
CA SER A 130 -7.68 -18.95 9.57
C SER A 130 -8.99 -18.77 8.79
N ASP A 131 -9.96 -18.05 9.33
CA ASP A 131 -11.21 -17.72 8.61
C ASP A 131 -11.02 -16.68 7.48
N GLY A 132 -9.90 -16.13 7.41
CA GLY A 132 -9.06 -15.71 6.30
C GLY A 132 -9.59 -14.75 5.25
N LYS A 133 -10.73 -14.08 5.43
CA LYS A 133 -11.26 -13.11 4.46
C LYS A 133 -11.50 -11.77 5.16
N GLN A 134 -10.43 -11.16 5.67
CA GLN A 134 -10.58 -9.95 6.47
C GLN A 134 -9.36 -9.04 6.33
N ILE A 135 -9.59 -7.74 6.50
CA ILE A 135 -8.53 -6.74 6.59
C ILE A 135 -8.13 -6.64 8.06
N TYR A 136 -6.86 -6.88 8.32
CA TYR A 136 -6.29 -6.77 9.66
C TYR A 136 -5.39 -5.55 9.76
N ILE A 137 -5.48 -4.85 10.88
CA ILE A 137 -4.65 -3.66 11.16
C ILE A 137 -3.85 -3.92 12.43
N CYS A 138 -2.53 -3.70 12.37
CA CYS A 138 -1.68 -3.85 13.55
C CYS A 138 -0.61 -2.75 13.62
N SER A 139 0.08 -2.65 14.77
CA SER A 139 1.23 -1.77 14.89
C SER A 139 2.51 -2.48 14.44
N TYR A 140 3.54 -1.71 14.08
CA TYR A 140 4.86 -2.21 13.76
C TYR A 140 5.45 -3.09 14.87
N GLN A 141 5.31 -2.66 16.12
CA GLN A 141 5.78 -3.41 17.28
C GLN A 141 5.04 -4.72 17.45
N PHE A 142 3.73 -4.71 17.22
CA PHE A 142 2.91 -5.92 17.25
C PHE A 142 3.32 -6.88 16.14
N ALA A 143 3.36 -6.41 14.89
CA ALA A 143 3.75 -7.21 13.73
C ALA A 143 5.14 -7.84 13.91
N SER A 144 6.11 -7.08 14.40
CA SER A 144 7.47 -7.58 14.65
C SER A 144 7.53 -8.64 15.75
N ARG A 145 6.73 -8.50 16.81
CA ARG A 145 6.68 -9.50 17.90
C ARG A 145 5.96 -10.77 17.49
N GLN A 146 4.98 -10.66 16.62
CA GLN A 146 4.14 -11.77 16.14
C GLN A 146 4.54 -12.22 14.72
N ALA A 147 5.72 -11.81 14.26
CA ALA A 147 6.19 -12.05 12.89
C ALA A 147 6.15 -13.54 12.51
N GLU A 148 6.51 -14.43 13.43
CA GLU A 148 6.46 -15.88 13.22
C GLU A 148 5.03 -16.39 12.99
N ILE A 149 4.07 -15.94 13.79
CA ILE A 149 2.67 -16.34 13.65
C ILE A 149 2.10 -15.77 12.35
N LEU A 150 2.35 -14.48 12.08
CA LEU A 150 1.87 -13.80 10.88
C LEU A 150 2.47 -14.38 9.60
N SER A 151 3.71 -14.88 9.62
CA SER A 151 4.36 -15.49 8.46
C SER A 151 3.77 -16.85 8.07
N ARG A 152 3.05 -17.52 8.96
CA ARG A 152 2.36 -18.79 8.67
C ARG A 152 1.06 -18.57 7.88
N THR A 153 0.58 -17.34 7.81
CA THR A 153 -0.60 -16.95 7.03
C THR A 153 -0.16 -16.40 5.68
N HIS A 154 -0.77 -16.87 4.60
CA HIS A 154 -0.59 -16.25 3.31
C HIS A 154 -1.33 -14.92 3.27
N TRP A 155 -0.63 -13.83 2.97
CA TRP A 155 -1.19 -12.49 2.80
C TRP A 155 -1.20 -12.10 1.33
N ASP A 156 -2.36 -11.71 0.83
CA ASP A 156 -2.50 -11.22 -0.55
C ASP A 156 -1.86 -9.84 -0.70
N LEU A 157 -1.99 -8.99 0.34
CA LEU A 157 -1.42 -7.64 0.38
C LEU A 157 -0.96 -7.30 1.80
N VAL A 158 0.23 -6.73 1.92
CA VAL A 158 0.73 -6.11 3.16
C VAL A 158 0.99 -4.64 2.90
N VAL A 159 0.24 -3.78 3.58
CA VAL A 159 0.39 -2.32 3.52
C VAL A 159 1.26 -1.85 4.68
N TYR A 160 2.28 -1.06 4.40
CA TYR A 160 3.12 -0.43 5.40
C TYR A 160 2.90 1.09 5.38
N ASP A 161 2.19 1.60 6.36
CA ASP A 161 2.02 3.04 6.53
C ASP A 161 3.19 3.64 7.31
N GLU A 162 3.65 4.82 6.90
CA GLU A 162 4.90 5.41 7.38
C GLU A 162 6.10 4.47 7.22
N ALA A 163 6.25 3.93 6.01
CA ALA A 163 7.25 2.91 5.68
C ALA A 163 8.69 3.35 5.91
N HIS A 164 8.97 4.64 6.08
CA HIS A 164 10.27 5.16 6.48
C HIS A 164 10.80 4.51 7.77
N LYS A 165 9.93 3.94 8.62
CA LYS A 165 10.32 3.17 9.81
C LYS A 165 11.09 1.89 9.49
N LEU A 166 11.04 1.41 8.26
CA LEU A 166 11.70 0.22 7.78
C LEU A 166 13.01 0.49 7.02
N ARG A 167 13.38 1.76 6.83
CA ARG A 167 14.54 2.16 6.01
C ARG A 167 15.87 1.52 6.40
N ASN A 168 16.04 1.18 7.68
CA ASN A 168 17.28 0.59 8.20
C ASN A 168 17.38 -0.95 8.04
N VAL A 169 16.58 -1.54 7.14
CA VAL A 169 16.56 -2.99 6.91
C VAL A 169 17.89 -3.56 6.39
N TYR A 170 18.72 -2.71 5.78
CA TYR A 170 20.04 -3.07 5.25
C TYR A 170 21.12 -3.28 6.33
N LYS A 171 20.88 -2.81 7.56
CA LYS A 171 21.82 -3.01 8.66
C LYS A 171 21.85 -4.48 9.09
N SER A 172 23.04 -5.01 9.33
CA SER A 172 23.27 -6.41 9.68
C SER A 172 22.72 -6.83 11.06
N THR A 173 22.34 -5.87 11.90
CA THR A 173 21.74 -6.16 13.21
C THR A 173 20.28 -6.61 13.08
N PRO A 174 19.85 -7.64 13.85
CA PRO A 174 18.45 -8.05 13.86
C PRO A 174 17.55 -6.87 14.20
N SER A 175 16.76 -6.42 13.24
CA SER A 175 15.89 -5.25 13.37
C SER A 175 14.43 -5.62 13.19
N MET A 176 13.53 -4.73 13.60
CA MET A 176 12.12 -4.84 13.29
C MET A 176 11.90 -4.99 11.78
N ALA A 177 12.63 -4.19 11.00
CA ALA A 177 12.52 -4.18 9.54
C ALA A 177 12.95 -5.52 8.92
N SER A 178 14.06 -6.13 9.38
CA SER A 178 14.51 -7.43 8.86
C SER A 178 13.53 -8.56 9.18
N ARG A 179 12.92 -8.55 10.37
CA ARG A 179 11.89 -9.54 10.74
C ARG A 179 10.65 -9.43 9.85
N LEU A 180 10.15 -8.20 9.63
CA LEU A 180 8.98 -7.97 8.80
C LEU A 180 9.26 -8.27 7.32
N LYS A 181 10.46 -7.94 6.83
CA LYS A 181 10.89 -8.30 5.48
C LYS A 181 10.85 -9.82 5.27
N SER A 182 11.38 -10.58 6.21
CA SER A 182 11.39 -12.06 6.13
C SER A 182 9.99 -12.65 6.29
N ALA A 183 9.20 -12.13 7.24
CA ALA A 183 7.87 -12.66 7.52
C ALA A 183 6.90 -12.54 6.35
N PHE A 184 7.06 -11.52 5.51
CA PHE A 184 6.15 -11.22 4.40
C PHE A 184 6.85 -11.28 3.03
N SER A 185 7.87 -12.12 2.88
CA SER A 185 8.66 -12.23 1.64
C SER A 185 7.82 -12.50 0.40
N ASP A 186 6.77 -13.29 0.52
CA ASP A 186 5.94 -13.76 -0.59
C ASP A 186 4.68 -12.92 -0.86
N SER A 187 4.39 -11.98 0.01
CA SER A 187 3.21 -11.12 -0.12
C SER A 187 3.45 -9.96 -1.09
N HIS A 188 2.40 -9.48 -1.73
CA HIS A 188 2.43 -8.15 -2.35
C HIS A 188 2.56 -7.06 -1.27
N LYS A 189 3.30 -6.01 -1.56
CA LYS A 189 3.60 -4.96 -0.58
C LYS A 189 3.26 -3.58 -1.13
N LEU A 190 2.57 -2.79 -0.31
CA LEU A 190 2.30 -1.39 -0.57
C LEU A 190 2.97 -0.56 0.53
N LEU A 191 3.98 0.21 0.18
CA LEU A 191 4.71 1.05 1.10
C LEU A 191 4.25 2.50 0.92
N LEU A 192 3.75 3.10 1.99
CA LEU A 192 3.31 4.50 2.01
C LEU A 192 4.31 5.31 2.84
N THR A 193 4.86 6.37 2.29
CA THR A 193 5.78 7.25 3.01
C THR A 193 5.75 8.66 2.44
N ALA A 194 5.88 9.67 3.29
CA ALA A 194 6.10 11.05 2.85
C ALA A 194 7.59 11.36 2.61
N THR A 195 8.48 10.52 3.11
CA THR A 195 9.92 10.76 3.07
C THR A 195 10.67 9.51 2.60
N PRO A 196 10.59 9.19 1.29
CA PRO A 196 11.27 8.01 0.74
C PRO A 196 12.79 8.13 0.82
N LEU A 197 13.30 9.35 0.70
CA LEU A 197 14.72 9.70 0.81
C LEU A 197 14.86 10.85 1.79
N GLN A 198 15.54 10.63 2.91
CA GLN A 198 15.76 11.65 3.93
C GLN A 198 17.25 11.99 4.11
N ASN A 199 18.11 10.99 4.32
CA ASN A 199 19.51 11.20 4.64
C ASN A 199 20.47 10.66 3.58
N ASN A 200 20.24 9.46 3.06
CA ASN A 200 21.10 8.85 2.05
C ASN A 200 20.35 7.85 1.17
N ILE A 201 20.99 7.50 0.05
CA ILE A 201 20.45 6.55 -0.94
C ILE A 201 20.27 5.13 -0.38
N GLU A 202 21.03 4.75 0.67
CA GLU A 202 20.92 3.44 1.30
C GLU A 202 19.59 3.25 2.00
N GLU A 203 18.97 4.32 2.51
CA GLU A 203 17.62 4.27 3.09
C GLU A 203 16.57 3.91 2.03
N LEU A 204 16.68 4.51 0.85
CA LEU A 204 15.83 4.18 -0.28
C LEU A 204 16.07 2.72 -0.73
N TYR A 205 17.32 2.31 -0.83
CA TYR A 205 17.68 0.93 -1.11
C TYR A 205 17.08 -0.03 -0.06
N GLY A 206 17.11 0.36 1.21
CA GLY A 206 16.47 -0.37 2.30
C GLY A 206 14.99 -0.60 2.04
N LEU A 207 14.22 0.45 1.69
CA LEU A 207 12.80 0.36 1.39
C LEU A 207 12.52 -0.50 0.15
N VAL A 208 13.27 -0.30 -0.93
CA VAL A 208 13.17 -1.09 -2.16
C VAL A 208 13.45 -2.57 -1.88
N SER A 209 14.42 -2.87 -1.02
CA SER A 209 14.77 -4.25 -0.66
C SER A 209 13.68 -5.00 0.12
N ILE A 210 12.70 -4.29 0.71
CA ILE A 210 11.52 -4.91 1.34
C ILE A 210 10.60 -5.49 0.28
N ILE A 211 10.45 -4.80 -0.84
CA ILE A 211 9.63 -5.25 -1.96
C ILE A 211 10.29 -6.43 -2.67
N PHE A 212 11.61 -6.35 -2.88
CA PHE A 212 12.38 -7.34 -3.62
C PHE A 212 13.21 -8.24 -2.71
N TYR A 213 12.81 -9.50 -2.57
CA TYR A 213 13.55 -10.46 -1.74
C TYR A 213 14.84 -10.99 -2.41
N LEU A 214 14.96 -10.93 -3.74
CA LEU A 214 15.98 -11.71 -4.48
C LEU A 214 16.88 -10.93 -5.45
N CYS A 215 16.79 -9.62 -5.58
CA CYS A 215 17.50 -8.93 -6.67
C CYS A 215 18.69 -8.08 -6.22
N ILE A 216 19.68 -8.69 -5.53
CA ILE A 216 20.89 -7.97 -5.06
C ILE A 216 22.04 -7.97 -6.12
N ARG A 217 21.89 -8.63 -7.27
CA ARG A 217 22.94 -8.73 -8.31
C ARG A 217 22.58 -8.25 -9.70
N GLY A 218 21.40 -7.68 -9.90
CA GLY A 218 20.97 -7.09 -11.19
C GLY A 218 21.06 -5.56 -11.19
N LYS A 219 21.26 -4.96 -12.36
CA LYS A 219 21.16 -3.51 -12.54
C LYS A 219 19.73 -3.08 -12.28
N PHE A 220 19.52 -2.24 -11.27
CA PHE A 220 18.25 -1.59 -11.02
C PHE A 220 18.07 -0.43 -11.98
N SER A 221 16.94 -0.37 -12.66
CA SER A 221 16.47 0.85 -13.31
C SER A 221 15.42 1.46 -12.38
N ILE A 222 15.73 2.59 -11.79
CA ILE A 222 14.77 3.37 -11.01
C ILE A 222 14.17 4.37 -11.99
N GLU A 223 12.94 4.18 -12.41
CA GLU A 223 12.18 5.21 -13.11
C GLU A 223 11.45 6.08 -12.10
N VAL A 224 11.76 7.35 -12.13
CA VAL A 224 11.09 8.39 -11.36
C VAL A 224 10.10 9.06 -12.28
N GLN A 225 8.83 8.76 -12.16
CA GLN A 225 7.81 9.48 -12.89
C GLN A 225 7.39 10.71 -12.07
N LYS A 226 7.81 11.88 -12.52
CA LYS A 226 7.24 13.15 -12.07
C LYS A 226 6.06 13.45 -12.98
N SER A 227 4.85 13.34 -12.44
CA SER A 227 3.69 13.93 -13.10
C SER A 227 3.65 15.43 -12.78
N GLU A 228 3.30 16.25 -13.76
CA GLU A 228 3.17 17.71 -13.59
C GLU A 228 2.15 17.98 -12.47
N GLY A 229 2.61 18.64 -11.40
CA GLY A 229 1.79 19.03 -10.25
C GLY A 229 1.78 18.09 -9.05
N VAL A 230 2.48 16.96 -9.08
CA VAL A 230 2.59 16.01 -7.95
C VAL A 230 4.07 15.75 -7.65
N SER A 231 4.49 16.09 -6.44
CA SER A 231 5.84 15.78 -5.95
C SER A 231 5.91 14.37 -5.36
N GLY A 232 5.39 13.37 -6.07
CA GLY A 232 5.43 11.97 -5.67
C GLY A 232 6.59 11.25 -6.33
N LEU A 233 7.35 10.47 -5.56
CA LEU A 233 8.35 9.55 -6.07
C LEU A 233 7.73 8.17 -6.15
N ILE A 234 7.42 7.72 -7.35
CA ILE A 234 6.94 6.36 -7.60
C ILE A 234 8.14 5.56 -8.10
N ILE A 235 8.52 4.53 -7.36
CA ILE A 235 9.69 3.70 -7.69
C ILE A 235 9.20 2.33 -8.12
N TYR A 236 9.59 1.93 -9.30
CA TYR A 236 9.39 0.59 -9.83
C TYR A 236 10.68 0.04 -10.44
N THR A 237 10.75 -1.23 -10.66
CA THR A 237 11.87 -1.92 -11.34
C THR A 237 11.36 -2.77 -12.49
#